data_ea4114885574786930e0605905656e68
#
_entry.id   ea4114885574786930e0605905656e68
#
_cell.length_a   1.000
_cell.length_b   1.000
_cell.length_c   1.000
_cell.angle_alpha   90.00
_cell.angle_beta   90.00
_cell.angle_gamma   90.00
#
_symmetry.space_group_name_H-M   'P 1'
#
loop_
_entity.id
_entity.type
_entity.pdbx_description
1 polymer ?
#
loop_
_entity_poly.entity_id
_entity_poly.type
_entity_poly.pdbx_seq_one_letter_code
_entity_poly.pdbx_strand_id
1 'polypeptide(L)'
;MINFLKKYIVIILAIFLACIFSYDYLFKQEYKINYKEKGQYAIGTIESIKGFGKGSGYNYIYTFNVNGKKYESVCGIGNLPYNKAKKKINNQFLVLYLNNNIHNNRLYINLPINNIKESELKQKIDNDSQSKSILDSIPASGFFWQNYF
;
A
#
# COMPACT_ATOMS: atom_id res chain seq x y z
N MET A 1 -35.00 -25.44 -15.53
CA MET A 1 -33.75 -25.04 -16.20
C MET A 1 -33.17 -23.74 -15.64
N ILE A 2 -33.91 -22.65 -15.56
CA ILE A 2 -33.48 -21.34 -15.06
C ILE A 2 -32.97 -21.38 -13.60
N ASN A 3 -33.65 -22.12 -12.69
CA ASN A 3 -33.24 -22.22 -11.29
C ASN A 3 -31.95 -23.03 -11.11
N PHE A 4 -31.69 -23.98 -11.95
CA PHE A 4 -30.47 -24.79 -11.96
C PHE A 4 -29.26 -23.91 -12.37
N LEU A 5 -29.39 -23.17 -13.47
CA LEU A 5 -28.39 -22.21 -13.91
C LEU A 5 -28.07 -21.15 -12.85
N LYS A 6 -29.09 -20.57 -12.19
CA LYS A 6 -28.90 -19.60 -11.11
C LYS A 6 -28.09 -20.18 -9.94
N LYS A 7 -28.32 -21.44 -9.57
CA LYS A 7 -27.57 -22.10 -8.48
C LYS A 7 -26.08 -22.23 -8.81
N TYR A 8 -25.74 -22.62 -10.04
CA TYR A 8 -24.32 -22.74 -10.44
C TYR A 8 -23.62 -21.38 -10.55
N ILE A 9 -24.31 -20.36 -11.04
CA ILE A 9 -23.77 -18.99 -11.09
C ILE A 9 -23.41 -18.49 -9.68
N VAL A 10 -24.25 -18.74 -8.68
CA VAL A 10 -23.99 -18.35 -7.29
C VAL A 10 -22.76 -19.08 -6.74
N ILE A 11 -22.64 -20.39 -7.01
CA ILE A 11 -21.49 -21.18 -6.57
C ILE A 11 -20.18 -20.69 -7.23
N ILE A 12 -20.22 -20.45 -8.53
CA ILE A 12 -19.05 -19.92 -9.28
C ILE A 12 -18.63 -18.56 -8.74
N LEU A 13 -19.59 -17.67 -8.47
CA LEU A 13 -19.33 -16.35 -7.90
C LEU A 13 -18.72 -16.45 -6.51
N ALA A 14 -19.24 -17.36 -5.67
CA ALA A 14 -18.70 -17.58 -4.33
C ALA A 14 -17.27 -18.10 -4.36
N ILE A 15 -16.95 -19.05 -5.26
CA ILE A 15 -15.59 -19.55 -5.45
C ILE A 15 -14.68 -18.44 -5.95
N PHE A 16 -15.13 -17.64 -6.91
CA PHE A 16 -14.36 -16.51 -7.45
C PHE A 16 -14.02 -15.48 -6.36
N LEU A 17 -14.99 -15.11 -5.53
CA LEU A 17 -14.77 -14.21 -4.39
C LEU A 17 -13.78 -14.81 -3.37
N ALA A 18 -13.93 -16.10 -3.06
CA ALA A 18 -12.99 -16.77 -2.16
C ALA A 18 -11.56 -16.76 -2.70
N CYS A 19 -11.37 -16.98 -4.00
CA CYS A 19 -10.05 -16.87 -4.66
C CYS A 19 -9.46 -15.45 -4.56
N ILE A 20 -10.27 -14.42 -4.80
CA ILE A 20 -9.84 -13.02 -4.69
C ILE A 20 -9.37 -12.69 -3.27
N PHE A 21 -10.18 -13.04 -2.26
CA PHE A 21 -9.81 -12.77 -0.86
C PHE A 21 -8.59 -13.56 -0.42
N SER A 22 -8.47 -14.82 -0.85
CA SER A 22 -7.28 -15.64 -0.57
C SER A 22 -6.02 -15.04 -1.19
N TYR A 23 -6.11 -14.56 -2.44
CA TYR A 23 -4.97 -13.91 -3.10
C TYR A 23 -4.58 -12.60 -2.41
N ASP A 24 -5.55 -11.76 -2.03
CA ASP A 24 -5.28 -10.52 -1.29
C ASP A 24 -4.60 -10.81 0.06
N TYR A 25 -5.05 -11.86 0.75
CA TYR A 25 -4.42 -12.30 2.00
C TYR A 25 -2.97 -12.74 1.77
N LEU A 26 -2.70 -13.59 0.78
CA LEU A 26 -1.35 -14.05 0.45
C LEU A 26 -0.43 -12.91 0.02
N PHE A 27 -0.94 -11.97 -0.78
CA PHE A 27 -0.22 -10.77 -1.19
C PHE A 27 0.24 -9.93 0.00
N LYS A 28 -0.64 -9.71 0.98
CA LYS A 28 -0.31 -8.99 2.21
C LYS A 28 0.65 -9.76 3.11
N GLN A 29 0.51 -11.09 3.19
CA GLN A 29 1.42 -11.94 3.95
C GLN A 29 2.82 -11.99 3.34
N GLU A 30 2.93 -12.02 2.01
CA GLU A 30 4.22 -11.94 1.31
C GLU A 30 5.01 -10.70 1.75
N TYR A 31 4.35 -9.54 1.81
CA TYR A 31 4.98 -8.31 2.31
C TYR A 31 5.43 -8.46 3.76
N LYS A 32 4.53 -8.92 4.63
CA LYS A 32 4.78 -9.06 6.07
C LYS A 32 5.97 -9.95 6.40
N ILE A 33 6.16 -11.02 5.62
CA ILE A 33 7.25 -11.98 5.84
C ILE A 33 8.56 -11.46 5.25
N ASN A 34 8.51 -10.84 4.08
CA ASN A 34 9.70 -10.58 3.27
C ASN A 34 10.23 -9.13 3.34
N TYR A 35 9.51 -8.17 3.96
CA TYR A 35 9.90 -6.76 3.89
C TYR A 35 11.29 -6.48 4.50
N LYS A 36 11.71 -7.25 5.50
CA LYS A 36 13.03 -7.08 6.14
C LYS A 36 14.19 -7.51 5.25
N GLU A 37 14.01 -8.58 4.49
CA GLU A 37 15.06 -9.18 3.65
C GLU A 37 15.06 -8.64 2.22
N LYS A 38 13.86 -8.50 1.63
CA LYS A 38 13.65 -8.13 0.21
C LYS A 38 13.16 -6.71 0.02
N GLY A 39 12.95 -5.98 1.13
CA GLY A 39 12.47 -4.61 1.10
C GLY A 39 13.50 -3.64 0.56
N GLN A 40 13.04 -2.74 -0.31
CA GLN A 40 13.80 -1.60 -0.81
C GLN A 40 13.04 -0.31 -0.49
N TYR A 41 13.78 0.79 -0.40
CA TYR A 41 13.22 2.08 -0.03
C TYR A 41 13.11 3.00 -1.24
N ALA A 42 12.03 3.77 -1.30
CA ALA A 42 11.81 4.83 -2.26
C ALA A 42 11.16 6.05 -1.59
N ILE A 43 11.17 7.17 -2.27
CA ILE A 43 10.44 8.38 -1.85
C ILE A 43 9.08 8.37 -2.54
N GLY A 44 8.02 8.32 -1.74
CA GLY A 44 6.64 8.40 -2.23
C GLY A 44 6.03 9.77 -2.00
N THR A 45 5.35 10.31 -3.00
CA THR A 45 4.61 11.57 -2.92
C THR A 45 3.12 11.29 -2.90
N ILE A 46 2.39 11.84 -1.93
CA ILE A 46 0.92 11.76 -1.88
C ILE A 46 0.36 12.73 -2.91
N GLU A 47 -0.32 12.20 -3.92
CA GLU A 47 -0.92 13.00 -5.01
C GLU A 47 -2.34 13.48 -4.66
N SER A 48 -3.13 12.59 -4.04
CA SER A 48 -4.54 12.89 -3.76
C SER A 48 -5.13 11.99 -2.67
N ILE A 49 -6.37 12.30 -2.29
CA ILE A 49 -7.19 11.46 -1.42
C ILE A 49 -8.45 11.07 -2.19
N LYS A 50 -8.76 9.77 -2.23
CA LYS A 50 -10.01 9.25 -2.79
C LYS A 50 -10.84 8.56 -1.71
N GLY A 51 -12.17 8.81 -1.73
CA GLY A 51 -13.11 8.11 -0.86
C GLY A 51 -13.44 6.73 -1.40
N PHE A 52 -13.66 5.77 -0.50
CA PHE A 52 -14.21 4.46 -0.85
C PHE A 52 -15.72 4.48 -0.63
N GLY A 53 -16.48 4.44 -1.70
CA GLY A 53 -17.93 4.27 -1.65
C GLY A 53 -18.68 5.21 -0.70
N LYS A 54 -19.92 4.87 -0.37
CA LYS A 54 -20.75 5.64 0.57
C LYS A 54 -20.27 5.45 2.02
N GLY A 55 -19.39 6.33 2.49
CA GLY A 55 -19.11 6.50 3.92
C GLY A 55 -18.09 5.57 4.56
N SER A 56 -17.33 4.79 3.80
CA SER A 56 -16.42 3.76 4.35
C SER A 56 -14.94 4.14 4.50
N GLY A 57 -14.60 5.42 4.37
CA GLY A 57 -13.23 5.87 4.59
C GLY A 57 -12.56 6.47 3.35
N TYR A 58 -11.32 6.86 3.54
CA TYR A 58 -10.51 7.50 2.51
C TYR A 58 -9.16 6.80 2.38
N ASN A 59 -8.59 6.85 1.16
CA ASN A 59 -7.23 6.42 0.89
C ASN A 59 -6.42 7.54 0.28
N TYR A 60 -5.13 7.56 0.60
CA TYR A 60 -4.14 8.26 -0.18
C TYR A 60 -3.85 7.53 -1.48
N ILE A 61 -3.77 8.28 -2.56
CA ILE A 61 -3.13 7.87 -3.79
C ILE A 61 -1.74 8.47 -3.76
N TYR A 62 -0.72 7.65 -3.90
CA TYR A 62 0.67 8.08 -3.87
C TYR A 62 1.46 7.48 -5.03
N THR A 63 2.51 8.18 -5.41
CA THR A 63 3.41 7.74 -6.47
C THR A 63 4.83 7.69 -5.96
N PHE A 64 5.63 6.79 -6.54
CA PHE A 64 7.05 6.65 -6.27
C PHE A 64 7.78 6.16 -7.51
N ASN A 65 9.09 6.38 -7.59
CA ASN A 65 9.89 5.97 -8.73
C ASN A 65 10.80 4.79 -8.36
N VAL A 66 10.93 3.83 -9.28
CA VAL A 66 11.90 2.74 -9.17
C VAL A 66 12.58 2.59 -10.53
N ASN A 67 13.89 2.74 -10.58
CA ASN A 67 14.68 2.62 -11.80
C ASN A 67 14.17 3.50 -12.96
N GLY A 68 13.73 4.73 -12.65
CA GLY A 68 13.20 5.69 -13.63
C GLY A 68 11.75 5.44 -14.06
N LYS A 69 11.09 4.40 -13.58
CA LYS A 69 9.68 4.13 -13.83
C LYS A 69 8.82 4.60 -12.66
N LYS A 70 7.76 5.36 -12.95
CA LYS A 70 6.78 5.82 -11.96
C LYS A 70 5.74 4.74 -11.70
N TYR A 71 5.47 4.47 -10.42
CA TYR A 71 4.43 3.56 -9.93
C TYR A 71 3.41 4.35 -9.11
N GLU A 72 2.16 3.97 -9.23
CA GLU A 72 1.07 4.47 -8.39
C GLU A 72 0.59 3.37 -7.44
N SER A 73 0.20 3.75 -6.24
CA SER A 73 -0.31 2.81 -5.25
C SER A 73 -1.23 3.51 -4.25
N VAL A 74 -1.85 2.74 -3.38
CA VAL A 74 -2.91 3.18 -2.47
C VAL A 74 -2.59 2.81 -1.03
N CYS A 75 -2.82 3.75 -0.11
CA CYS A 75 -2.70 3.55 1.32
C CYS A 75 -3.87 4.15 2.09
N GLY A 76 -4.48 3.41 3.01
CA GLY A 76 -5.53 3.95 3.88
C GLY A 76 -5.04 5.13 4.72
N ILE A 77 -5.88 6.16 4.90
CA ILE A 77 -5.55 7.28 5.80
C ILE A 77 -5.60 6.88 7.28
N GLY A 78 -6.03 5.64 7.59
CA GLY A 78 -6.20 5.15 8.95
C GLY A 78 -7.24 5.97 9.72
N ASN A 79 -6.94 6.25 10.99
CA ASN A 79 -7.80 7.02 11.88
C ASN A 79 -7.62 8.55 11.75
N LEU A 80 -6.91 9.03 10.71
CA LEU A 80 -6.72 10.47 10.53
C LEU A 80 -8.02 11.13 10.08
N PRO A 81 -8.44 12.23 10.73
CA PRO A 81 -9.52 13.07 10.22
C PRO A 81 -9.17 13.59 8.83
N TYR A 82 -10.17 13.66 7.93
CA TYR A 82 -9.99 14.08 6.54
C TYR A 82 -9.20 15.39 6.39
N ASN A 83 -9.50 16.41 7.21
CA ASN A 83 -8.81 17.70 7.17
C ASN A 83 -7.32 17.59 7.50
N LYS A 84 -6.92 16.68 8.41
CA LYS A 84 -5.52 16.40 8.72
C LYS A 84 -4.86 15.59 7.62
N ALA A 85 -5.58 14.63 7.05
CA ALA A 85 -5.11 13.84 5.93
C ALA A 85 -4.82 14.72 4.70
N LYS A 86 -5.72 15.68 4.38
CA LYS A 86 -5.56 16.60 3.24
C LYS A 86 -4.26 17.43 3.31
N LYS A 87 -3.79 17.77 4.51
CA LYS A 87 -2.53 18.52 4.69
C LYS A 87 -1.27 17.73 4.29
N LYS A 88 -1.40 16.42 4.09
CA LYS A 88 -0.28 15.55 3.66
C LYS A 88 -0.17 15.42 2.13
N ILE A 89 -1.11 15.95 1.38
CA ILE A 89 -1.03 16.00 -0.11
C ILE A 89 0.20 16.81 -0.50
N ASN A 90 0.90 16.37 -1.53
CA ASN A 90 2.19 16.88 -2.04
C ASN A 90 3.37 16.75 -1.07
N ASN A 91 3.19 16.10 0.07
CA ASN A 91 4.30 15.78 0.96
C ASN A 91 4.92 14.42 0.61
N GLN A 92 6.19 14.28 0.95
CA GLN A 92 6.98 13.08 0.69
C GLN A 92 7.12 12.21 1.93
N PHE A 93 6.98 10.91 1.75
CA PHE A 93 7.07 9.91 2.79
C PHE A 93 7.87 8.71 2.33
N LEU A 94 8.31 7.90 3.28
CA LEU A 94 8.98 6.65 2.97
C LEU A 94 8.01 5.67 2.32
N VAL A 95 8.41 5.10 1.21
CA VAL A 95 7.83 3.88 0.62
C VAL A 95 8.79 2.74 0.80
N LEU A 96 8.31 1.61 1.27
CA LEU A 96 9.00 0.34 1.25
C LEU A 96 8.29 -0.58 0.26
N TYR A 97 9.03 -1.14 -0.69
CA TYR A 97 8.50 -2.07 -1.69
C TYR A 97 9.34 -3.36 -1.71
N LEU A 98 8.74 -4.46 -2.17
CA LEU A 98 9.48 -5.71 -2.35
C LEU A 98 10.21 -5.71 -3.70
N ASN A 99 11.51 -6.01 -3.68
CA ASN A 99 12.32 -6.04 -4.90
C ASN A 99 11.84 -7.07 -5.94
N ASN A 100 11.26 -8.17 -5.49
CA ASN A 100 10.68 -9.21 -6.36
C ASN A 100 9.26 -8.87 -6.84
N ASN A 101 8.58 -7.90 -6.23
CA ASN A 101 7.23 -7.48 -6.58
C ASN A 101 6.99 -6.01 -6.17
N ILE A 102 7.33 -5.07 -7.06
CA ILE A 102 7.25 -3.62 -6.78
C ILE A 102 5.80 -3.19 -6.45
N HIS A 103 4.80 -3.88 -6.99
CA HIS A 103 3.41 -3.60 -6.66
C HIS A 103 3.05 -3.97 -5.21
N ASN A 104 3.86 -4.85 -4.58
CA ASN A 104 3.71 -5.13 -3.16
C ASN A 104 4.55 -4.14 -2.34
N ASN A 105 3.95 -3.00 -2.06
CA ASN A 105 4.61 -1.86 -1.41
C ASN A 105 3.71 -1.24 -0.32
N ARG A 106 4.30 -0.40 0.53
CA ARG A 106 3.61 0.32 1.61
C ARG A 106 4.17 1.72 1.77
N LEU A 107 3.28 2.69 1.94
CA LEU A 107 3.62 4.06 2.31
C LEU A 107 3.57 4.21 3.83
N TYR A 108 4.63 4.76 4.41
CA TYR A 108 4.74 5.03 5.84
C TYR A 108 4.50 6.51 6.14
N ILE A 109 3.23 6.89 6.34
CA ILE A 109 2.79 8.29 6.56
C ILE A 109 3.33 8.89 7.86
N ASN A 110 3.93 8.10 8.73
CA ASN A 110 4.59 8.53 9.96
C ASN A 110 6.11 8.73 9.77
N LEU A 111 6.64 8.47 8.57
CA LEU A 111 8.04 8.69 8.20
C LEU A 111 8.12 9.71 7.06
N PRO A 112 7.99 11.01 7.35
CA PRO A 112 8.15 12.06 6.36
C PRO A 112 9.61 12.13 5.89
N ILE A 113 9.80 12.30 4.59
CA ILE A 113 11.12 12.44 3.97
C ILE A 113 11.29 13.89 3.56
N ASN A 114 12.11 14.62 4.30
CA ASN A 114 12.41 16.00 4.00
C ASN A 114 13.88 16.13 3.61
N ASN A 115 14.13 16.62 2.39
CA ASN A 115 15.49 16.95 1.90
C ASN A 115 16.52 15.81 1.97
N ILE A 116 16.08 14.55 1.77
CA ILE A 116 16.97 13.38 1.77
C ILE A 116 17.03 12.84 0.35
N LYS A 117 18.22 12.53 -0.12
CA LYS A 117 18.42 11.84 -1.40
C LYS A 117 18.05 10.36 -1.24
N GLU A 118 17.51 9.78 -2.29
CA GLU A 118 17.12 8.36 -2.29
C GLU A 118 18.28 7.42 -1.95
N SER A 119 19.50 7.76 -2.37
CA SER A 119 20.73 7.04 -2.06
C SER A 119 21.08 7.00 -0.55
N GLU A 120 20.60 7.96 0.23
CA GLU A 120 20.89 8.11 1.66
C GLU A 120 19.78 7.50 2.55
N LEU A 121 18.61 7.16 1.95
CA LEU A 121 17.45 6.68 2.68
C LEU A 121 17.76 5.43 3.51
N LYS A 122 18.41 4.45 2.90
CA LYS A 122 18.73 3.18 3.56
C LYS A 122 19.60 3.41 4.78
N GLN A 123 20.69 4.15 4.63
CA GLN A 123 21.63 4.42 5.74
C GLN A 123 20.94 5.18 6.88
N LYS A 124 20.10 6.17 6.56
CA LYS A 124 19.37 6.94 7.57
C LYS A 124 18.40 6.07 8.36
N ILE A 125 17.63 5.22 7.69
CA ILE A 125 16.64 4.36 8.32
C ILE A 125 17.30 3.25 9.12
N ASP A 126 18.39 2.67 8.61
CA ASP A 126 19.14 1.62 9.29
C ASP A 126 19.82 2.13 10.57
N ASN A 127 20.10 3.42 10.66
CA ASN A 127 20.72 4.04 11.84
C ASN A 127 19.70 4.59 12.86
N ASP A 128 18.42 4.68 12.48
CA ASP A 128 17.36 5.24 13.34
C ASP A 128 16.48 4.14 13.93
N SER A 129 16.60 3.91 15.25
CA SER A 129 15.81 2.91 15.98
C SER A 129 14.30 3.21 15.95
N GLN A 130 13.92 4.50 15.93
CA GLN A 130 12.51 4.91 15.87
C GLN A 130 11.91 4.55 14.50
N SER A 131 12.62 4.82 13.42
CA SER A 131 12.21 4.42 12.07
C SER A 131 12.03 2.91 11.95
N LYS A 132 12.93 2.12 12.52
CA LYS A 132 12.80 0.65 12.55
C LYS A 132 11.54 0.19 13.27
N SER A 133 11.23 0.77 14.41
CA SER A 133 9.99 0.45 15.15
C SER A 133 8.74 0.79 14.34
N ILE A 134 8.75 1.89 13.59
CA ILE A 134 7.64 2.28 12.72
C ILE A 134 7.49 1.31 11.52
N LEU A 135 8.61 0.85 10.96
CA LEU A 135 8.60 -0.12 9.86
C LEU A 135 8.00 -1.48 10.28
N ASP A 136 8.13 -1.86 11.53
CA ASP A 136 7.50 -3.08 12.06
C ASP A 136 5.96 -2.96 12.14
N SER A 137 5.42 -1.74 12.17
CA SER A 137 3.99 -1.46 12.08
C SER A 137 3.57 -1.35 10.62
N ILE A 138 3.10 -2.45 10.02
CA ILE A 138 2.68 -2.48 8.62
C ILE A 138 1.40 -1.66 8.46
N PRO A 139 1.41 -0.56 7.66
CA PRO A 139 0.22 0.28 7.49
C PRO A 139 -0.89 -0.48 6.76
N ALA A 140 -2.14 -0.11 7.03
CA ALA A 140 -3.28 -0.61 6.27
C ALA A 140 -3.08 -0.30 4.78
N SER A 141 -3.34 -1.28 3.93
CA SER A 141 -3.33 -1.11 2.48
C SER A 141 -4.70 -1.46 1.92
N GLY A 142 -5.03 -0.89 0.77
CA GLY A 142 -6.17 -1.32 -0.01
C GLY A 142 -6.05 -2.76 -0.50
N PHE A 143 -6.98 -3.19 -1.32
CA PHE A 143 -6.89 -4.49 -1.99
C PHE A 143 -5.69 -4.52 -2.96
N PHE A 144 -5.14 -5.71 -3.19
CA PHE A 144 -3.96 -5.90 -4.04
C PHE A 144 -4.11 -5.27 -5.44
N TRP A 145 -5.28 -5.35 -6.06
CA TRP A 145 -5.50 -4.78 -7.40
C TRP A 145 -5.35 -3.26 -7.46
N GLN A 146 -5.52 -2.54 -6.36
CA GLN A 146 -5.34 -1.09 -6.31
C GLN A 146 -3.87 -0.66 -6.47
N ASN A 147 -2.95 -1.61 -6.32
CA ASN A 147 -1.53 -1.39 -6.51
C ASN A 147 -1.06 -1.76 -7.93
N TYR A 148 -1.95 -2.33 -8.77
CA TYR A 148 -1.63 -2.72 -10.15
C TYR A 148 -2.24 -1.80 -11.20
N PHE A 149 -3.27 -1.05 -10.85
CA PHE A 149 -4.06 -0.17 -11.71
C PHE A 149 -4.19 1.21 -11.05
#